data_181596ae9e236fb43c67ee7080c29d40
#
_entry.id   181596ae9e236fb43c67ee7080c29d40
#
_cell.length_a   1.000
_cell.length_b   1.000
_cell.length_c   1.000
_cell.angle_alpha   90.00
_cell.angle_beta   90.00
_cell.angle_gamma   90.00
#
_symmetry.space_group_name_H-M   'P 1'
#
loop_
_entity.id
_entity.type
_entity.pdbx_description
1 polymer ?
#
loop_
_entity_poly.entity_id
_entity_poly.type
_entity_poly.pdbx_seq_one_letter_code
_entity_poly.pdbx_strand_id
1 'polypeptide(L)'
;MDTFYQWIKECKRIVFFGGAGVSTESGIPDFRSAKGIYQTTPEEMVSHHYFMEHPKEFYAFYKDKMVYPNALPNITHEVLAKLEQQGKLSCIITQKIDGLHQKAGSQKVIELHGSVLRNYCMDCHTFYDVDKVLDSEIPYCECGGMIKPDVVLYEENLKKEDIENALYEIEHADMLIVAGTSL
;
A
#
# COMPACT_ATOMS: atom_id res chain seq x y z
N MET A 1 -23.23 -11.67 14.78
CA MET A 1 -21.86 -11.46 15.36
C MET A 1 -21.23 -12.78 15.77
N ASP A 2 -22.00 -13.71 16.30
CA ASP A 2 -21.46 -15.00 16.81
C ASP A 2 -20.83 -15.89 15.73
N THR A 3 -21.43 -15.96 14.54
CA THR A 3 -20.96 -16.83 13.44
C THR A 3 -19.57 -16.44 12.93
N PHE A 4 -19.31 -15.15 12.67
CA PHE A 4 -18.00 -14.67 12.18
C PHE A 4 -16.89 -14.90 13.22
N TYR A 5 -17.18 -14.61 14.49
CA TYR A 5 -16.26 -14.88 15.59
C TYR A 5 -15.95 -16.37 15.74
N GLN A 6 -16.96 -17.23 15.55
CA GLN A 6 -16.77 -18.68 15.57
C GLN A 6 -15.87 -19.13 14.42
N TRP A 7 -16.07 -18.63 13.21
CA TRP A 7 -15.21 -18.93 12.06
C TRP A 7 -13.75 -18.55 12.31
N ILE A 8 -13.50 -17.34 12.84
CA ILE A 8 -12.13 -16.91 13.19
C ILE A 8 -11.51 -17.87 14.22
N LYS A 9 -12.29 -18.35 15.21
CA LYS A 9 -11.78 -19.31 16.19
C LYS A 9 -11.39 -20.64 15.59
N GLU A 10 -12.18 -21.14 14.66
CA GLU A 10 -11.99 -22.44 14.05
C GLU A 10 -10.87 -22.45 13.01
N CYS A 11 -10.68 -21.34 12.27
CA CYS A 11 -9.64 -21.21 11.26
C CYS A 11 -8.24 -21.21 11.89
N LYS A 12 -7.30 -21.82 11.17
CA LYS A 12 -5.88 -21.90 11.53
C LYS A 12 -5.00 -21.03 10.64
N ARG A 13 -5.48 -20.71 9.44
CA ARG A 13 -4.72 -19.99 8.43
C ARG A 13 -5.62 -18.96 7.73
N ILE A 14 -5.74 -17.79 8.32
CA ILE A 14 -6.50 -16.67 7.77
C ILE A 14 -5.58 -15.84 6.89
N VAL A 15 -6.06 -15.44 5.72
CA VAL A 15 -5.43 -14.42 4.87
C VAL A 15 -6.36 -13.22 4.81
N PHE A 16 -5.79 -12.02 4.93
CA PHE A 16 -6.52 -10.76 4.77
C PHE A 16 -6.13 -10.10 3.45
N PHE A 17 -7.12 -9.68 2.66
CA PHE A 17 -6.92 -8.88 1.44
C PHE A 17 -7.55 -7.50 1.65
N GLY A 18 -6.71 -6.45 1.63
CA GLY A 18 -7.10 -5.08 1.94
C GLY A 18 -6.93 -4.10 0.80
N GLY A 19 -7.97 -3.28 0.55
CA GLY A 19 -7.92 -2.16 -0.39
C GLY A 19 -7.86 -0.79 0.28
N ALA A 20 -8.08 0.27 -0.51
CA ALA A 20 -7.93 1.67 -0.09
C ALA A 20 -8.80 2.05 1.13
N GLY A 21 -9.99 1.45 1.26
CA GLY A 21 -10.90 1.70 2.38
C GLY A 21 -10.37 1.27 3.76
N VAL A 22 -9.35 0.41 3.83
CA VAL A 22 -8.75 -0.02 5.12
C VAL A 22 -8.13 1.14 5.88
N SER A 23 -7.59 2.16 5.19
CA SER A 23 -6.87 3.28 5.81
C SER A 23 -7.71 4.55 5.96
N THR A 24 -9.00 4.54 5.60
CA THR A 24 -9.85 5.74 5.68
C THR A 24 -10.04 6.26 7.11
N GLU A 25 -10.15 5.37 8.10
CA GLU A 25 -10.20 5.73 9.52
C GLU A 25 -8.85 6.21 10.07
N SER A 26 -7.76 6.02 9.33
CA SER A 26 -6.44 6.60 9.61
C SER A 26 -6.27 8.01 9.00
N GLY A 27 -7.31 8.57 8.38
CA GLY A 27 -7.29 9.87 7.73
C GLY A 27 -6.73 9.86 6.31
N ILE A 28 -6.48 8.68 5.71
CA ILE A 28 -6.02 8.55 4.33
C ILE A 28 -7.23 8.30 3.44
N PRO A 29 -7.59 9.23 2.52
CA PRO A 29 -8.72 9.03 1.64
C PRO A 29 -8.50 7.84 0.70
N ASP A 30 -9.58 7.18 0.31
CA ASP A 30 -9.55 6.24 -0.80
C ASP A 30 -9.54 6.99 -2.15
N PHE A 31 -9.54 6.25 -3.25
CA PHE A 31 -9.45 6.87 -4.58
C PHE A 31 -10.81 7.19 -5.19
N ARG A 32 -11.83 6.33 -5.03
CA ARG A 32 -13.06 6.32 -5.84
C ARG A 32 -14.34 6.64 -5.09
N SER A 33 -14.34 6.66 -3.76
CA SER A 33 -15.54 7.02 -3.00
C SER A 33 -15.96 8.47 -3.23
N ALA A 34 -17.12 8.86 -2.72
CA ALA A 34 -17.62 10.24 -2.82
C ALA A 34 -16.69 11.31 -2.20
N LYS A 35 -15.73 10.88 -1.37
CA LYS A 35 -14.68 11.74 -0.78
C LYS A 35 -13.27 11.34 -1.26
N GLY A 36 -13.20 10.49 -2.27
CA GLY A 36 -11.95 9.94 -2.78
C GLY A 36 -11.14 10.95 -3.60
N ILE A 37 -9.87 10.63 -3.80
CA ILE A 37 -8.90 11.51 -4.47
C ILE A 37 -9.36 11.85 -5.90
N TYR A 38 -9.93 10.90 -6.63
CA TYR A 38 -10.34 11.09 -8.02
C TYR A 38 -11.60 11.95 -8.22
N GLN A 39 -12.26 12.38 -7.14
CA GLN A 39 -13.34 13.38 -7.26
C GLN A 39 -12.82 14.77 -7.67
N THR A 40 -11.55 15.06 -7.36
CA THR A 40 -10.92 16.36 -7.62
C THR A 40 -9.68 16.28 -8.50
N THR A 41 -9.19 15.09 -8.80
CA THR A 41 -7.90 14.89 -9.49
C THR A 41 -8.03 13.77 -10.52
N PRO A 42 -7.58 13.98 -11.77
CA PRO A 42 -7.60 12.95 -12.81
C PRO A 42 -6.73 11.74 -12.43
N GLU A 43 -7.19 10.53 -12.74
CA GLU A 43 -6.40 9.28 -12.56
C GLU A 43 -5.07 9.31 -13.34
N GLU A 44 -5.02 10.06 -14.43
CA GLU A 44 -3.83 10.26 -15.26
C GLU A 44 -2.61 10.75 -14.47
N MET A 45 -2.83 11.58 -13.42
CA MET A 45 -1.73 12.11 -12.60
C MET A 45 -0.93 11.04 -11.85
N VAL A 46 -1.43 9.82 -11.75
CA VAL A 46 -0.73 8.67 -11.15
C VAL A 46 -0.37 7.61 -12.20
N SER A 47 -0.20 8.01 -13.46
CA SER A 47 0.28 7.15 -14.54
C SER A 47 1.80 7.27 -14.74
N HIS A 48 2.39 6.24 -15.34
CA HIS A 48 3.82 6.21 -15.62
C HIS A 48 4.21 7.31 -16.63
N HIS A 49 3.42 7.48 -17.69
CA HIS A 49 3.75 8.51 -18.69
C HIS A 49 3.66 9.92 -18.09
N TYR A 50 2.65 10.22 -17.26
CA TYR A 50 2.55 11.51 -16.59
C TYR A 50 3.73 11.78 -15.66
N PHE A 51 4.17 10.77 -14.91
CA PHE A 51 5.38 10.85 -14.09
C PHE A 51 6.62 11.22 -14.91
N MET A 52 6.77 10.63 -16.11
CA MET A 52 7.94 10.87 -16.98
C MET A 52 7.90 12.23 -17.67
N GLU A 53 6.73 12.68 -18.10
CA GLU A 53 6.57 13.92 -18.86
C GLU A 53 6.40 15.16 -17.96
N HIS A 54 5.80 14.99 -16.78
CA HIS A 54 5.45 16.06 -15.84
C HIS A 54 5.93 15.77 -14.41
N PRO A 55 7.23 15.49 -14.19
CA PRO A 55 7.73 15.05 -12.88
C PRO A 55 7.48 16.06 -11.76
N LYS A 56 7.51 17.35 -12.05
CA LYS A 56 7.26 18.40 -11.04
C LYS A 56 5.83 18.36 -10.54
N GLU A 57 4.86 18.30 -11.43
CA GLU A 57 3.43 18.23 -11.13
C GLU A 57 3.08 16.90 -10.44
N PHE A 58 3.67 15.80 -10.92
CA PHE A 58 3.54 14.50 -10.28
C PHE A 58 4.01 14.55 -8.83
N TYR A 59 5.22 15.05 -8.54
CA TYR A 59 5.71 15.10 -7.16
C TYR A 59 4.94 16.07 -6.27
N ALA A 60 4.46 17.19 -6.80
CA ALA A 60 3.59 18.09 -6.06
C ALA A 60 2.29 17.37 -5.62
N PHE A 61 1.64 16.67 -6.55
CA PHE A 61 0.47 15.86 -6.28
C PHE A 61 0.78 14.68 -5.33
N TYR A 62 1.84 13.92 -5.63
CA TYR A 62 2.22 12.72 -4.88
C TYR A 62 2.42 13.02 -3.39
N LYS A 63 3.16 14.09 -3.07
CA LYS A 63 3.41 14.52 -1.69
C LYS A 63 2.14 14.99 -0.98
N ASP A 64 1.27 15.71 -1.67
CA ASP A 64 0.04 16.25 -1.08
C ASP A 64 -1.04 15.18 -0.88
N LYS A 65 -1.17 14.23 -1.82
CA LYS A 65 -2.31 13.30 -1.87
C LYS A 65 -1.97 11.84 -1.58
N MET A 66 -0.71 11.44 -1.62
CA MET A 66 -0.34 10.01 -1.48
C MET A 66 0.57 9.74 -0.28
N VAL A 67 1.28 10.74 0.25
CA VAL A 67 2.20 10.56 1.37
C VAL A 67 1.61 11.16 2.65
N TYR A 68 1.39 10.32 3.66
CA TYR A 68 0.79 10.69 4.95
C TYR A 68 1.72 10.30 6.10
N PRO A 69 2.82 11.02 6.35
CA PRO A 69 3.86 10.61 7.29
C PRO A 69 3.36 10.54 8.74
N ASN A 70 2.36 11.34 9.07
CA ASN A 70 1.78 11.43 10.41
C ASN A 70 0.58 10.47 10.63
N ALA A 71 0.17 9.70 9.61
CA ALA A 71 -0.92 8.75 9.77
C ALA A 71 -0.56 7.66 10.79
N LEU A 72 -1.55 7.27 11.56
CA LEU A 72 -1.42 6.21 12.56
C LEU A 72 -2.30 5.01 12.16
N PRO A 73 -1.88 3.78 12.50
CA PRO A 73 -2.72 2.62 12.35
C PRO A 73 -4.08 2.83 13.02
N ASN A 74 -5.14 2.34 12.40
CA ASN A 74 -6.47 2.27 13.01
C ASN A 74 -6.73 0.87 13.58
N ILE A 75 -7.90 0.68 14.16
CA ILE A 75 -8.28 -0.58 14.82
C ILE A 75 -8.18 -1.80 13.89
N THR A 76 -8.42 -1.65 12.57
CA THR A 76 -8.29 -2.76 11.63
C THR A 76 -6.84 -3.24 11.56
N HIS A 77 -5.88 -2.33 11.42
CA HIS A 77 -4.45 -2.66 11.40
C HIS A 77 -4.01 -3.34 12.70
N GLU A 78 -4.45 -2.81 13.86
CA GLU A 78 -4.11 -3.36 15.17
C GLU A 78 -4.68 -4.76 15.40
N VAL A 79 -5.93 -5.00 14.99
CA VAL A 79 -6.57 -6.32 15.14
C VAL A 79 -5.88 -7.35 14.23
N LEU A 80 -5.53 -6.99 13.00
CA LEU A 80 -4.81 -7.88 12.10
C LEU A 80 -3.42 -8.25 12.64
N ALA A 81 -2.68 -7.28 13.17
CA ALA A 81 -1.39 -7.54 13.82
C ALA A 81 -1.54 -8.48 15.04
N LYS A 82 -2.58 -8.30 15.85
CA LYS A 82 -2.87 -9.21 16.97
C LYS A 82 -3.22 -10.63 16.53
N LEU A 83 -4.01 -10.78 15.46
CA LEU A 83 -4.33 -12.09 14.88
C LEU A 83 -3.10 -12.79 14.34
N GLU A 84 -2.16 -12.06 13.73
CA GLU A 84 -0.88 -12.59 13.28
C GLU A 84 -0.03 -13.07 14.48
N GLN A 85 0.10 -12.25 15.51
CA GLN A 85 0.81 -12.61 16.75
C GLN A 85 0.24 -13.85 17.44
N GLN A 86 -1.07 -14.07 17.32
CA GLN A 86 -1.75 -15.26 17.82
C GLN A 86 -1.60 -16.50 16.92
N GLY A 87 -0.91 -16.36 15.78
CA GLY A 87 -0.74 -17.43 14.81
C GLY A 87 -2.01 -17.78 14.01
N LYS A 88 -3.02 -16.90 14.01
CA LYS A 88 -4.28 -17.06 13.28
C LYS A 88 -4.23 -16.47 11.87
N LEU A 89 -3.64 -15.29 11.72
CA LEU A 89 -3.44 -14.64 10.44
C LEU A 89 -2.07 -15.03 9.88
N SER A 90 -2.06 -15.61 8.69
CA SER A 90 -0.83 -16.05 8.03
C SER A 90 -0.19 -14.97 7.17
N CYS A 91 -1.00 -14.10 6.57
CA CYS A 91 -0.52 -13.06 5.65
C CYS A 91 -1.55 -11.95 5.49
N ILE A 92 -1.06 -10.73 5.29
CA ILE A 92 -1.82 -9.59 4.79
C ILE A 92 -1.40 -9.34 3.35
N ILE A 93 -2.35 -9.34 2.43
CA ILE A 93 -2.18 -8.90 1.05
C ILE A 93 -2.84 -7.53 0.94
N THR A 94 -2.10 -6.51 0.54
CA THR A 94 -2.64 -5.15 0.55
C THR A 94 -2.38 -4.40 -0.75
N GLN A 95 -3.37 -3.60 -1.16
CA GLN A 95 -3.23 -2.59 -2.21
C GLN A 95 -2.75 -1.24 -1.65
N LYS A 96 -2.63 -1.14 -0.31
CA LYS A 96 -2.17 0.09 0.34
C LYS A 96 -0.66 0.24 0.23
N ILE A 97 -0.24 1.49 0.09
CA ILE A 97 1.16 1.90 -0.04
C ILE A 97 1.68 2.64 1.19
N ASP A 98 0.85 2.82 2.23
CA ASP A 98 1.08 3.69 3.38
C ASP A 98 1.95 3.10 4.50
N GLY A 99 2.18 1.77 4.49
CA GLY A 99 2.98 1.07 5.50
C GLY A 99 2.32 0.94 6.87
N LEU A 100 1.01 1.23 7.00
CA LEU A 100 0.32 1.20 8.31
C LEU A 100 0.18 -0.20 8.88
N HIS A 101 0.11 -1.25 8.07
CA HIS A 101 0.12 -2.63 8.56
C HIS A 101 1.42 -2.95 9.30
N GLN A 102 2.58 -2.60 8.71
CA GLN A 102 3.89 -2.79 9.32
C GLN A 102 4.04 -1.90 10.57
N LYS A 103 3.56 -0.65 10.51
CA LYS A 103 3.54 0.28 11.64
C LYS A 103 2.70 -0.23 12.82
N ALA A 104 1.65 -1.01 12.55
CA ALA A 104 0.84 -1.70 13.57
C ALA A 104 1.50 -2.94 14.15
N GLY A 105 2.60 -3.43 13.55
CA GLY A 105 3.36 -4.58 14.00
C GLY A 105 3.19 -5.86 13.17
N SER A 106 2.44 -5.81 12.06
CA SER A 106 2.35 -6.95 11.14
C SER A 106 3.68 -7.19 10.42
N GLN A 107 4.09 -8.46 10.33
CA GLN A 107 5.37 -8.90 9.77
C GLN A 107 5.22 -9.46 8.35
N LYS A 108 4.17 -10.20 8.08
CA LYS A 108 3.89 -10.82 6.78
C LYS A 108 2.90 -9.98 5.98
N VAL A 109 3.42 -8.99 5.27
CA VAL A 109 2.62 -8.08 4.44
C VAL A 109 3.14 -8.13 3.00
N ILE A 110 2.27 -8.51 2.06
CA ILE A 110 2.53 -8.45 0.62
C ILE A 110 1.89 -7.15 0.10
N GLU A 111 2.72 -6.22 -0.33
CA GLU A 111 2.33 -4.89 -0.83
C GLU A 111 2.23 -4.91 -2.36
N LEU A 112 1.06 -5.29 -2.90
CA LEU A 112 0.85 -5.44 -4.36
C LEU A 112 1.16 -4.17 -5.16
N HIS A 113 0.94 -3.00 -4.55
CA HIS A 113 1.18 -1.71 -5.19
C HIS A 113 2.45 -1.02 -4.68
N GLY A 114 3.32 -1.74 -3.96
CA GLY A 114 4.55 -1.19 -3.39
C GLY A 114 4.33 -0.31 -2.16
N SER A 115 5.23 0.65 -1.92
CA SER A 115 5.20 1.48 -0.70
C SER A 115 5.78 2.87 -0.94
N VAL A 116 5.14 3.90 -0.35
CA VAL A 116 5.67 5.28 -0.32
C VAL A 116 6.96 5.41 0.50
N LEU A 117 7.23 4.43 1.38
CA LEU A 117 8.40 4.44 2.25
C LEU A 117 9.69 4.00 1.54
N ARG A 118 9.59 3.40 0.37
CA ARG A 118 10.71 2.96 -0.44
C ARG A 118 10.77 3.74 -1.74
N ASN A 119 11.96 4.21 -2.08
CA ASN A 119 12.17 4.99 -3.31
C ASN A 119 13.53 4.59 -3.89
N TYR A 120 13.64 4.55 -5.19
CA TYR A 120 14.85 4.09 -5.86
C TYR A 120 15.26 5.02 -7.00
N CYS A 121 16.56 5.23 -7.14
CA CYS A 121 17.09 5.88 -8.32
C CYS A 121 16.80 5.05 -9.57
N MET A 122 16.29 5.69 -10.61
CA MET A 122 15.96 5.01 -11.88
C MET A 122 17.19 4.50 -12.62
N ASP A 123 18.37 5.11 -12.41
CA ASP A 123 19.60 4.78 -13.13
C ASP A 123 20.47 3.78 -12.36
N CYS A 124 20.78 4.06 -11.08
CA CYS A 124 21.71 3.26 -10.28
C CYS A 124 21.04 2.37 -9.22
N HIS A 125 19.72 2.42 -9.09
CA HIS A 125 18.90 1.65 -8.14
C HIS A 125 19.25 1.87 -6.66
N THR A 126 19.98 2.93 -6.33
CA THR A 126 20.24 3.30 -4.92
C THR A 126 18.91 3.58 -4.21
N PHE A 127 18.75 2.98 -3.04
CA PHE A 127 17.60 3.16 -2.17
C PHE A 127 17.62 4.51 -1.47
N TYR A 128 16.44 5.10 -1.32
CA TYR A 128 16.17 6.30 -0.53
C TYR A 128 14.87 6.10 0.28
N ASP A 129 14.85 6.64 1.49
CA ASP A 129 13.62 6.74 2.28
C ASP A 129 12.68 7.83 1.76
N VAL A 130 11.52 7.95 2.37
CA VAL A 130 10.50 8.93 1.98
C VAL A 130 10.94 10.37 2.22
N ASP A 131 11.81 10.62 3.19
CA ASP A 131 12.27 11.98 3.55
C ASP A 131 12.99 12.61 2.36
N LYS A 132 13.82 11.85 1.64
CA LYS A 132 14.48 12.35 0.42
C LYS A 132 13.49 12.84 -0.64
N VAL A 133 12.33 12.21 -0.75
CA VAL A 133 11.26 12.64 -1.67
C VAL A 133 10.56 13.88 -1.14
N LEU A 134 10.27 13.94 0.15
CA LEU A 134 9.55 15.05 0.76
C LEU A 134 10.35 16.36 0.72
N ASP A 135 11.66 16.29 0.90
CA ASP A 135 12.56 17.44 1.00
C ASP A 135 12.93 18.08 -0.35
N SER A 136 12.53 17.50 -1.48
CA SER A 136 12.96 17.95 -2.81
C SER A 136 11.75 18.28 -3.70
N GLU A 137 11.83 19.28 -4.56
CA GLU A 137 10.78 19.55 -5.57
C GLU A 137 10.67 18.35 -6.53
N ILE A 138 11.79 17.95 -7.13
CA ILE A 138 11.97 16.68 -7.85
C ILE A 138 13.18 16.00 -7.22
N PRO A 139 13.06 14.81 -6.64
CA PRO A 139 14.17 14.15 -5.97
C PRO A 139 15.15 13.53 -6.99
N TYR A 140 16.42 13.88 -6.86
CA TYR A 140 17.51 13.32 -7.66
C TYR A 140 18.53 12.60 -6.76
N CYS A 141 19.09 11.54 -7.32
CA CYS A 141 20.20 10.78 -6.78
C CYS A 141 21.52 11.54 -6.98
N GLU A 142 22.54 11.19 -6.21
CA GLU A 142 23.91 11.71 -6.40
C GLU A 142 24.48 11.35 -7.78
N CYS A 143 24.05 10.27 -8.42
CA CYS A 143 24.45 9.92 -9.78
C CYS A 143 23.79 10.79 -10.87
N GLY A 144 22.84 11.66 -10.51
CA GLY A 144 22.07 12.51 -11.43
C GLY A 144 20.72 11.90 -11.86
N GLY A 145 20.49 10.62 -11.61
CA GLY A 145 19.24 9.95 -11.95
C GLY A 145 18.06 10.41 -11.08
N MET A 146 16.86 10.46 -11.64
CA MET A 146 15.64 10.78 -10.91
C MET A 146 15.27 9.61 -9.96
N ILE A 147 14.79 9.92 -8.76
CA ILE A 147 14.38 8.92 -7.77
C ILE A 147 12.88 8.67 -7.94
N LYS A 148 12.49 7.45 -8.29
CA LYS A 148 11.07 7.05 -8.41
C LYS A 148 10.60 6.36 -7.13
N PRO A 149 9.39 6.70 -6.61
CA PRO A 149 8.76 5.91 -5.55
C PRO A 149 8.53 4.46 -5.97
N ASP A 150 8.75 3.50 -5.05
CA ASP A 150 8.42 2.08 -5.26
C ASP A 150 6.89 1.87 -5.15
N VAL A 151 6.15 2.66 -5.90
CA VAL A 151 4.70 2.59 -6.03
C VAL A 151 4.38 2.24 -7.47
N VAL A 152 3.49 1.25 -7.65
CA VAL A 152 3.01 0.84 -8.97
C VAL A 152 2.04 1.91 -9.48
N LEU A 153 2.45 2.60 -10.53
CA LEU A 153 1.62 3.59 -11.24
C LEU A 153 0.73 2.89 -12.27
N TYR A 154 -0.34 3.57 -12.72
CA TYR A 154 -1.06 3.09 -13.90
C TYR A 154 -0.09 2.89 -15.05
N GLU A 155 -0.35 1.90 -15.91
CA GLU A 155 0.50 1.45 -17.02
C GLU A 155 1.71 0.58 -16.59
N GLU A 156 2.00 0.51 -15.28
CA GLU A 156 3.04 -0.39 -14.77
C GLU A 156 2.45 -1.75 -14.38
N ASN A 157 3.25 -2.79 -14.52
CA ASN A 157 2.88 -4.12 -14.07
C ASN A 157 3.13 -4.30 -12.57
N LEU A 158 2.26 -5.07 -11.92
CA LEU A 158 2.55 -5.57 -10.58
C LEU A 158 3.78 -6.49 -10.62
N LYS A 159 4.53 -6.53 -9.52
CA LYS A 159 5.67 -7.44 -9.39
C LYS A 159 5.17 -8.89 -9.43
N LYS A 160 5.70 -9.68 -10.36
CA LYS A 160 5.28 -11.08 -10.56
C LYS A 160 5.43 -11.91 -9.28
N GLU A 161 6.52 -11.71 -8.56
CA GLU A 161 6.79 -12.39 -7.29
C GLU A 161 5.72 -12.09 -6.23
N ASP A 162 5.27 -10.83 -6.11
CA ASP A 162 4.23 -10.45 -5.15
C ASP A 162 2.88 -11.09 -5.49
N ILE A 163 2.56 -11.19 -6.80
CA ILE A 163 1.35 -11.90 -7.28
C ILE A 163 1.44 -13.39 -6.95
N GLU A 164 2.56 -14.04 -7.27
CA GLU A 164 2.76 -15.48 -7.02
C GLU A 164 2.69 -15.79 -5.52
N ASN A 165 3.33 -14.97 -4.68
CA ASN A 165 3.26 -15.12 -3.24
C ASN A 165 1.84 -14.89 -2.69
N ALA A 166 1.12 -13.89 -3.19
CA ALA A 166 -0.26 -13.63 -2.79
C ALA A 166 -1.18 -14.80 -3.15
N LEU A 167 -1.08 -15.33 -4.37
CA LEU A 167 -1.85 -16.50 -4.81
C LEU A 167 -1.55 -17.73 -3.94
N TYR A 168 -0.26 -17.98 -3.66
CA TYR A 168 0.14 -19.08 -2.79
C TYR A 168 -0.50 -18.98 -1.40
N GLU A 169 -0.47 -17.79 -0.78
CA GLU A 169 -1.08 -17.58 0.54
C GLU A 169 -2.60 -17.78 0.51
N ILE A 170 -3.28 -17.32 -0.54
CA ILE A 170 -4.74 -17.48 -0.71
C ILE A 170 -5.10 -18.96 -0.91
N GLU A 171 -4.37 -19.68 -1.78
CA GLU A 171 -4.63 -21.10 -2.06
C GLU A 171 -4.50 -21.99 -0.82
N HIS A 172 -3.67 -21.60 0.14
CA HIS A 172 -3.43 -22.36 1.38
C HIS A 172 -4.22 -21.83 2.58
N ALA A 173 -5.13 -20.85 2.39
CA ALA A 173 -5.93 -20.28 3.45
C ALA A 173 -7.18 -21.12 3.76
N ASP A 174 -7.53 -21.21 5.06
CA ASP A 174 -8.83 -21.73 5.50
C ASP A 174 -9.92 -20.66 5.35
N MET A 175 -9.53 -19.38 5.41
CA MET A 175 -10.41 -18.23 5.31
C MET A 175 -9.70 -17.07 4.62
N LEU A 176 -10.37 -16.45 3.67
CA LEU A 176 -9.98 -15.17 3.07
C LEU A 176 -10.94 -14.08 3.56
N ILE A 177 -10.39 -13.07 4.22
CA ILE A 177 -11.14 -11.86 4.62
C ILE A 177 -10.81 -10.75 3.62
N VAL A 178 -11.81 -10.22 2.96
CA VAL A 178 -11.66 -9.11 2.00
C VAL A 178 -12.34 -7.87 2.55
N ALA A 179 -11.61 -6.74 2.63
CA ALA A 179 -12.15 -5.49 3.15
C ALA A 179 -11.53 -4.26 2.47
N GLY A 180 -12.30 -3.17 2.46
CA GLY A 180 -11.83 -1.87 1.95
C GLY A 180 -11.56 -1.81 0.44
N THR A 181 -12.05 -2.78 -0.32
CA THR A 181 -11.96 -2.83 -1.79
C THR A 181 -13.29 -3.20 -2.38
N SER A 182 -13.54 -2.77 -3.62
CA SER A 182 -14.63 -3.29 -4.45
C SER A 182 -14.10 -4.51 -5.21
N LEU A 183 -14.76 -5.64 -5.06
CA LEU A 183 -14.52 -6.84 -5.86
C LEU A 183 -15.18 -6.70 -7.22
#